data_e70afcb81fa1dd9e64488a7832651f38
#
_entry.id   e70afcb81fa1dd9e64488a7832651f38
#
_cell.length_a   1.000
_cell.length_b   1.000
_cell.length_c   1.000
_cell.angle_alpha   90.00
_cell.angle_beta   90.00
_cell.angle_gamma   90.00
#
_symmetry.space_group_name_H-M   'P 1'
#
loop_
_entity.id
_entity.type
_entity.pdbx_description
1 polymer ?
#
loop_
_entity_poly.entity_id
_entity_poly.type
_entity_poly.pdbx_seq_one_letter_code
_entity_poly.pdbx_strand_id
1 'polypeptide(L)'
;MNYLEIEKVIGREILDSRGNPTVEAEVYLVDGTIGRGMAPSGASTGEFEALELRDGDKSRYLGKGVTKAVENINTMINDAIVGMDASDIYAVDAAMIAADGTKDKSKLGANAILAVSIAAARAASISLDIPLYRFLGGISGNRLPVPMMNILNGGAHAANTVDVQEFMIMPVGAPSFKEALRWCAEVFHALAALLKSKGLATSVGDEGGFAPDLASDEEAIQYILDAVKNAGYEPGRDFRIAMDAASSEWKSEKGKGFYKLPKAGTEFTSAELIEHWKKLVEKYPIISIEDALDEEDWEGWKLLTKELGDKVQLVGDDLFVTNTERLKKGIDNGCGNAILIKLNQIGSVSETLEAIKMAHKAGYTAISSHRSGETEDTTIADLAVALNTCQIKTGAPSRTERVAKYNQLLHIDRKSTRLNSSHHFISYAVFCLKK
;
A
#
# COMPACT_ATOMS: atom_id res chain seq x y z
N MET A 1 9.48 32.69 -14.43
CA MET A 1 9.02 31.42 -13.83
C MET A 1 7.53 31.39 -14.07
N ASN A 2 7.00 30.38 -14.70
CA ASN A 2 5.54 30.25 -14.81
C ASN A 2 5.04 29.87 -13.41
N TYR A 3 4.31 30.76 -12.79
CA TYR A 3 3.62 30.53 -11.53
C TYR A 3 2.35 29.74 -11.83
N LEU A 4 2.22 28.56 -11.26
CA LEU A 4 1.08 27.65 -11.48
C LEU A 4 -0.02 27.94 -10.46
N GLU A 5 -0.63 29.11 -10.57
CA GLU A 5 -1.60 29.62 -9.62
C GLU A 5 -2.87 28.76 -9.58
N ILE A 6 -3.24 28.35 -8.38
CA ILE A 6 -4.51 27.66 -8.11
C ILE A 6 -5.65 28.68 -8.18
N GLU A 7 -6.54 28.52 -9.15
CA GLU A 7 -7.74 29.35 -9.33
C GLU A 7 -8.86 28.96 -8.38
N LYS A 8 -9.11 27.64 -8.26
CA LYS A 8 -10.16 27.07 -7.39
C LYS A 8 -9.96 25.60 -7.16
N VAL A 9 -10.62 25.08 -6.12
CA VAL A 9 -10.70 23.66 -5.80
C VAL A 9 -12.17 23.23 -5.71
N ILE A 10 -12.50 22.07 -6.29
CA ILE A 10 -13.83 21.49 -6.26
C ILE A 10 -13.75 20.06 -5.74
N GLY A 11 -14.45 19.79 -4.64
CA GLY A 11 -14.61 18.43 -4.09
C GLY A 11 -15.94 17.81 -4.46
N ARG A 12 -15.98 16.49 -4.56
CA ARG A 12 -17.20 15.70 -4.73
C ARG A 12 -17.12 14.35 -4.04
N GLU A 13 -18.29 13.80 -3.72
CA GLU A 13 -18.43 12.44 -3.24
C GLU A 13 -18.47 11.49 -4.45
N ILE A 14 -17.63 10.45 -4.43
CA ILE A 14 -17.59 9.37 -5.43
C ILE A 14 -17.68 8.02 -4.71
N LEU A 15 -17.75 6.90 -5.43
CA LEU A 15 -17.75 5.56 -4.84
C LEU A 15 -16.37 4.88 -4.94
N ASP A 16 -15.99 4.20 -3.88
CA ASP A 16 -14.84 3.29 -3.87
C ASP A 16 -15.18 1.92 -4.47
N SER A 17 -14.22 1.04 -4.60
CA SER A 17 -14.36 -0.32 -5.15
C SER A 17 -15.28 -1.24 -4.32
N ARG A 18 -15.66 -0.83 -3.11
CA ARG A 18 -16.60 -1.54 -2.24
C ARG A 18 -18.01 -0.93 -2.29
N GLY A 19 -18.22 0.12 -3.09
CA GLY A 19 -19.47 0.87 -3.16
C GLY A 19 -19.70 1.80 -1.95
N ASN A 20 -18.67 2.09 -1.15
CA ASN A 20 -18.72 3.10 -0.12
C ASN A 20 -18.32 4.46 -0.70
N PRO A 21 -18.92 5.57 -0.19
CA PRO A 21 -18.49 6.90 -0.63
C PRO A 21 -17.06 7.21 -0.18
N THR A 22 -16.34 7.91 -1.04
CA THR A 22 -15.04 8.52 -0.77
C THR A 22 -14.94 9.88 -1.46
N VAL A 23 -13.80 10.55 -1.33
CA VAL A 23 -13.60 11.94 -1.76
C VAL A 23 -12.78 12.00 -3.04
N GLU A 24 -13.27 12.78 -4.02
CA GLU A 24 -12.51 13.26 -5.16
C GLU A 24 -12.36 14.79 -5.07
N ALA A 25 -11.20 15.31 -5.44
CA ALA A 25 -10.95 16.73 -5.64
C ALA A 25 -10.44 17.03 -7.04
N GLU A 26 -10.81 18.19 -7.56
CA GLU A 26 -10.26 18.81 -8.77
C GLU A 26 -9.62 20.14 -8.38
N VAL A 27 -8.35 20.32 -8.75
CA VAL A 27 -7.62 21.59 -8.66
C VAL A 27 -7.55 22.20 -10.03
N TYR A 28 -8.06 23.41 -10.16
CA TYR A 28 -8.06 24.22 -11.37
C TYR A 28 -6.94 25.25 -11.30
N LEU A 29 -6.10 25.32 -12.32
CA LEU A 29 -5.08 26.35 -12.46
C LEU A 29 -5.56 27.48 -13.37
N VAL A 30 -5.01 28.69 -13.19
CA VAL A 30 -5.32 29.88 -14.00
C VAL A 30 -5.05 29.68 -15.50
N ASP A 31 -4.14 28.78 -15.87
CA ASP A 31 -3.87 28.42 -17.27
C ASP A 31 -4.94 27.48 -17.90
N GLY A 32 -5.97 27.10 -17.12
CA GLY A 32 -7.04 26.20 -17.53
C GLY A 32 -6.74 24.71 -17.30
N THR A 33 -5.56 24.36 -16.77
CA THR A 33 -5.23 22.99 -16.41
C THR A 33 -6.06 22.51 -15.24
N ILE A 34 -6.48 21.23 -15.27
CA ILE A 34 -7.23 20.58 -14.19
C ILE A 34 -6.48 19.32 -13.76
N GLY A 35 -6.15 19.24 -12.48
CA GLY A 35 -5.68 18.01 -11.85
C GLY A 35 -6.77 17.37 -10.99
N ARG A 36 -6.84 16.04 -11.00
CA ARG A 36 -7.83 15.28 -10.23
C ARG A 36 -7.12 14.33 -9.28
N GLY A 37 -7.60 14.23 -8.05
CA GLY A 37 -7.10 13.32 -7.02
C GLY A 37 -8.23 12.67 -6.24
N MET A 38 -8.06 11.40 -5.87
CA MET A 38 -9.04 10.62 -5.14
C MET A 38 -8.39 9.98 -3.92
N ALA A 39 -9.09 9.99 -2.78
CA ALA A 39 -8.62 9.34 -1.57
C ALA A 39 -9.13 7.91 -1.48
N PRO A 40 -8.26 6.89 -1.28
CA PRO A 40 -8.70 5.53 -0.98
C PRO A 40 -9.16 5.42 0.47
N SER A 41 -9.80 4.28 0.83
CA SER A 41 -10.34 4.02 2.16
C SER A 41 -9.94 2.64 2.68
N GLY A 42 -9.52 2.52 3.94
CA GLY A 42 -9.20 1.22 4.56
C GLY A 42 -10.44 0.42 4.98
N ALA A 43 -10.30 -0.91 5.11
CA ALA A 43 -11.26 -1.77 5.80
C ALA A 43 -10.90 -1.88 7.28
N SER A 44 -9.66 -2.22 7.58
CA SER A 44 -9.01 -2.06 8.87
C SER A 44 -8.23 -0.76 8.90
N THR A 45 -8.21 -0.07 10.02
CA THR A 45 -7.44 1.18 10.21
C THR A 45 -6.60 1.01 11.46
N GLY A 46 -5.29 1.27 11.36
CA GLY A 46 -4.39 1.33 12.50
C GLY A 46 -4.83 2.44 13.47
N GLU A 47 -4.63 2.23 14.75
CA GLU A 47 -5.05 3.18 15.80
C GLU A 47 -4.46 4.59 15.63
N PHE A 48 -3.31 4.68 14.94
CA PHE A 48 -2.53 5.91 14.79
C PHE A 48 -2.63 6.54 13.39
N GLU A 49 -3.54 6.07 12.54
CA GLU A 49 -3.79 6.68 11.22
C GLU A 49 -4.42 8.07 11.36
N ALA A 50 -4.15 8.97 10.40
CA ALA A 50 -4.87 10.22 10.27
C ALA A 50 -6.37 9.96 10.00
N LEU A 51 -7.24 10.83 10.51
CA LEU A 51 -8.68 10.59 10.53
C LEU A 51 -9.30 10.72 9.12
N GLU A 52 -9.90 9.64 8.65
CA GLU A 52 -10.83 9.68 7.52
C GLU A 52 -12.18 10.26 8.00
N LEU A 53 -12.49 11.49 7.57
CA LEU A 53 -13.70 12.18 8.01
C LEU A 53 -14.95 11.58 7.36
N ARG A 54 -15.82 11.02 8.18
CA ARG A 54 -17.13 10.47 7.82
C ARG A 54 -18.26 11.26 8.45
N ASP A 55 -19.42 11.34 7.76
CA ASP A 55 -20.56 12.12 8.22
C ASP A 55 -21.21 11.56 9.48
N GLY A 56 -21.21 10.25 9.65
CA GLY A 56 -21.86 9.55 10.75
C GLY A 56 -23.40 9.50 10.65
N ASP A 57 -23.98 10.10 9.60
CA ASP A 57 -25.44 10.09 9.35
C ASP A 57 -25.87 8.72 8.79
N LYS A 58 -26.49 7.92 9.65
CA LYS A 58 -26.94 6.57 9.28
C LYS A 58 -28.00 6.54 8.18
N SER A 59 -28.68 7.66 7.90
CA SER A 59 -29.68 7.76 6.83
C SER A 59 -29.05 7.82 5.43
N ARG A 60 -27.74 8.15 5.35
CA ARG A 60 -26.94 8.17 4.11
C ARG A 60 -25.77 7.20 4.23
N TYR A 61 -25.66 6.28 3.26
CA TYR A 61 -24.56 5.30 3.19
C TYR A 61 -24.23 4.60 4.53
N LEU A 62 -25.27 4.36 5.35
CA LEU A 62 -25.14 3.74 6.68
C LEU A 62 -24.13 4.46 7.62
N GLY A 63 -24.00 5.77 7.48
CA GLY A 63 -23.07 6.61 8.25
C GLY A 63 -21.72 6.85 7.59
N LYS A 64 -21.46 6.23 6.43
CA LYS A 64 -20.17 6.32 5.73
C LYS A 64 -20.08 7.50 4.74
N GLY A 65 -21.08 8.39 4.65
CA GLY A 65 -21.06 9.58 3.80
C GLY A 65 -19.82 10.45 4.05
N VAL A 66 -19.42 11.25 3.06
CA VAL A 66 -18.23 12.14 3.14
C VAL A 66 -18.57 13.59 2.77
N THR A 67 -19.85 13.98 2.93
CA THR A 67 -20.31 15.34 2.55
C THR A 67 -19.62 16.44 3.35
N LYS A 68 -19.28 16.20 4.64
CA LYS A 68 -18.50 17.14 5.45
C LYS A 68 -17.07 17.34 4.90
N ALA A 69 -16.42 16.27 4.50
CA ALA A 69 -15.10 16.35 3.89
C ALA A 69 -15.16 17.10 2.53
N VAL A 70 -16.19 16.83 1.73
CA VAL A 70 -16.44 17.56 0.46
C VAL A 70 -16.71 19.03 0.71
N GLU A 71 -17.52 19.39 1.71
CA GLU A 71 -17.77 20.78 2.10
C GLU A 71 -16.49 21.49 2.54
N ASN A 72 -15.65 20.81 3.33
CA ASN A 72 -14.35 21.34 3.73
C ASN A 72 -13.44 21.62 2.53
N ILE A 73 -13.45 20.79 1.48
CA ILE A 73 -12.70 21.04 0.24
C ILE A 73 -13.25 22.31 -0.46
N ASN A 74 -14.56 22.40 -0.60
CA ASN A 74 -15.22 23.50 -1.34
C ASN A 74 -15.18 24.84 -0.61
N THR A 75 -14.80 24.86 0.66
CA THR A 75 -14.77 26.05 1.53
C THR A 75 -13.36 26.25 2.11
N MET A 76 -13.09 25.70 3.29
CA MET A 76 -11.88 25.99 4.07
C MET A 76 -10.59 25.63 3.35
N ILE A 77 -10.53 24.50 2.63
CA ILE A 77 -9.32 24.10 1.89
C ILE A 77 -9.17 25.02 0.67
N ASN A 78 -10.24 25.26 -0.09
CA ASN A 78 -10.23 26.20 -1.22
C ASN A 78 -9.69 27.58 -0.76
N ASP A 79 -10.25 28.14 0.33
CA ASP A 79 -9.83 29.44 0.85
C ASP A 79 -8.37 29.47 1.30
N ALA A 80 -7.86 28.34 1.79
CA ALA A 80 -6.49 28.23 2.27
C ALA A 80 -5.43 28.19 1.16
N ILE A 81 -5.77 27.67 -0.04
CA ILE A 81 -4.75 27.40 -1.08
C ILE A 81 -4.98 28.14 -2.40
N VAL A 82 -6.14 28.77 -2.63
CA VAL A 82 -6.36 29.62 -3.80
C VAL A 82 -5.30 30.73 -3.85
N GLY A 83 -4.74 30.99 -5.03
CA GLY A 83 -3.65 31.92 -5.26
C GLY A 83 -2.25 31.34 -5.00
N MET A 84 -2.12 30.12 -4.46
CA MET A 84 -0.83 29.46 -4.26
C MET A 84 -0.31 28.81 -5.55
N ASP A 85 1.00 28.59 -5.60
CA ASP A 85 1.65 27.84 -6.68
C ASP A 85 1.49 26.33 -6.49
N ALA A 86 0.75 25.66 -7.35
CA ALA A 86 0.54 24.22 -7.32
C ALA A 86 1.83 23.39 -7.46
N SER A 87 2.91 23.97 -7.99
CA SER A 87 4.20 23.29 -8.11
C SER A 87 4.94 23.17 -6.77
N ASP A 88 4.61 24.01 -5.80
CA ASP A 88 5.12 23.91 -4.44
C ASP A 88 4.16 23.06 -3.56
N ILE A 89 4.18 21.74 -3.79
CA ILE A 89 3.31 20.79 -3.06
C ILE A 89 3.55 20.83 -1.54
N TYR A 90 4.75 21.18 -1.09
CA TYR A 90 5.05 21.31 0.34
C TYR A 90 4.33 22.52 0.96
N ALA A 91 4.34 23.66 0.26
CA ALA A 91 3.63 24.85 0.74
C ALA A 91 2.10 24.62 0.70
N VAL A 92 1.56 24.02 -0.37
CA VAL A 92 0.14 23.69 -0.49
C VAL A 92 -0.32 22.76 0.63
N ASP A 93 0.39 21.67 0.84
CA ASP A 93 0.06 20.72 1.92
C ASP A 93 0.19 21.37 3.31
N ALA A 94 1.24 22.15 3.54
CA ALA A 94 1.43 22.87 4.81
C ALA A 94 0.28 23.85 5.10
N ALA A 95 -0.24 24.55 4.06
CA ALA A 95 -1.38 25.44 4.20
C ALA A 95 -2.66 24.69 4.62
N MET A 96 -2.93 23.54 4.00
CA MET A 96 -4.08 22.70 4.34
C MET A 96 -3.96 22.12 5.77
N ILE A 97 -2.78 21.61 6.14
CA ILE A 97 -2.50 21.08 7.48
C ILE A 97 -2.64 22.18 8.54
N ALA A 98 -2.17 23.40 8.26
CA ALA A 98 -2.33 24.55 9.16
C ALA A 98 -3.81 24.97 9.31
N ALA A 99 -4.61 24.91 8.24
CA ALA A 99 -6.05 25.18 8.26
C ALA A 99 -6.84 24.13 9.06
N ASP A 100 -6.38 22.87 9.05
CA ASP A 100 -6.89 21.80 9.93
C ASP A 100 -6.51 22.08 11.39
N GLY A 101 -5.26 22.24 11.69
CA GLY A 101 -4.74 22.59 13.01
C GLY A 101 -4.83 21.48 14.06
N THR A 102 -5.27 20.26 13.70
CA THR A 102 -5.29 19.08 14.59
C THR A 102 -4.15 18.13 14.25
N LYS A 103 -3.75 17.29 15.20
CA LYS A 103 -2.63 16.35 14.99
C LYS A 103 -3.01 15.25 14.00
N ASP A 104 -4.25 14.80 14.03
CA ASP A 104 -4.79 13.67 13.27
C ASP A 104 -5.63 14.10 12.06
N LYS A 105 -5.62 15.38 11.70
CA LYS A 105 -6.41 15.95 10.60
C LYS A 105 -7.93 15.77 10.77
N SER A 106 -8.40 15.73 12.02
CA SER A 106 -9.80 15.44 12.34
C SER A 106 -10.79 16.58 12.02
N LYS A 107 -10.30 17.81 11.83
CA LYS A 107 -11.17 18.96 11.52
C LYS A 107 -11.58 18.99 10.05
N LEU A 108 -10.63 18.87 9.14
CA LEU A 108 -10.88 18.90 7.68
C LEU A 108 -11.09 17.50 7.11
N GLY A 109 -10.42 16.52 7.67
CA GLY A 109 -10.36 15.14 7.21
C GLY A 109 -9.11 14.83 6.39
N ALA A 110 -8.38 13.77 6.75
CA ALA A 110 -7.22 13.32 6.00
C ALA A 110 -7.59 12.95 4.55
N ASN A 111 -8.79 12.41 4.32
CA ASN A 111 -9.33 12.11 2.99
C ASN A 111 -9.52 13.39 2.15
N ALA A 112 -10.01 14.48 2.73
CA ALA A 112 -10.16 15.76 2.02
C ALA A 112 -8.80 16.36 1.66
N ILE A 113 -7.88 16.42 2.63
CA ILE A 113 -6.52 16.96 2.42
C ILE A 113 -5.78 16.14 1.36
N LEU A 114 -5.82 14.81 1.44
CA LEU A 114 -5.13 13.94 0.49
C LEU A 114 -5.66 14.07 -0.93
N ALA A 115 -6.98 14.09 -1.12
CA ALA A 115 -7.57 14.24 -2.45
C ALA A 115 -7.09 15.53 -3.13
N VAL A 116 -7.04 16.64 -2.38
CA VAL A 116 -6.55 17.93 -2.90
C VAL A 116 -5.04 17.92 -3.11
N SER A 117 -4.26 17.34 -2.22
CA SER A 117 -2.79 17.21 -2.34
C SER A 117 -2.40 16.47 -3.63
N ILE A 118 -3.06 15.32 -3.91
CA ILE A 118 -2.88 14.56 -5.16
C ILE A 118 -3.32 15.41 -6.37
N ALA A 119 -4.48 16.08 -6.29
CA ALA A 119 -5.01 16.89 -7.38
C ALA A 119 -4.08 18.05 -7.74
N ALA A 120 -3.51 18.75 -6.74
CA ALA A 120 -2.55 19.83 -6.94
C ALA A 120 -1.25 19.34 -7.61
N ALA A 121 -0.67 18.24 -7.10
CA ALA A 121 0.51 17.64 -7.70
C ALA A 121 0.27 17.21 -9.16
N ARG A 122 -0.91 16.68 -9.45
CA ARG A 122 -1.30 16.27 -10.81
C ARG A 122 -1.56 17.45 -11.72
N ALA A 123 -2.21 18.53 -11.24
CA ALA A 123 -2.40 19.76 -11.98
C ALA A 123 -1.05 20.36 -12.37
N ALA A 124 -0.12 20.48 -11.43
CA ALA A 124 1.23 20.97 -11.69
C ALA A 124 1.96 20.10 -12.72
N SER A 125 1.91 18.77 -12.59
CA SER A 125 2.57 17.88 -13.53
C SER A 125 2.02 18.00 -14.95
N ILE A 126 0.70 18.17 -15.11
CA ILE A 126 0.04 18.34 -16.42
C ILE A 126 0.42 19.69 -17.02
N SER A 127 0.31 20.80 -16.27
CA SER A 127 0.65 22.13 -16.73
C SER A 127 2.12 22.26 -17.17
N LEU A 128 3.03 21.55 -16.49
CA LEU A 128 4.45 21.49 -16.84
C LEU A 128 4.78 20.52 -17.98
N ASP A 129 3.79 19.76 -18.49
CA ASP A 129 3.97 18.67 -19.46
C ASP A 129 5.02 17.62 -19.01
N ILE A 130 5.04 17.31 -17.71
CA ILE A 130 5.92 16.29 -17.11
C ILE A 130 5.05 15.18 -16.50
N PRO A 131 5.38 13.88 -16.69
CA PRO A 131 4.66 12.79 -16.02
C PRO A 131 4.73 12.94 -14.50
N LEU A 132 3.65 12.56 -13.78
CA LEU A 132 3.55 12.70 -12.33
C LEU A 132 4.75 12.09 -11.58
N TYR A 133 5.20 10.89 -11.98
CA TYR A 133 6.38 10.27 -11.34
C TYR A 133 7.65 11.10 -11.50
N ARG A 134 7.79 11.86 -12.62
CA ARG A 134 8.91 12.78 -12.83
C ARG A 134 8.76 14.07 -12.04
N PHE A 135 7.55 14.57 -11.92
CA PHE A 135 7.27 15.74 -11.09
C PHE A 135 7.60 15.47 -9.62
N LEU A 136 7.18 14.30 -9.07
CA LEU A 136 7.41 13.94 -7.68
C LEU A 136 8.87 13.49 -7.38
N GLY A 137 9.50 12.77 -8.30
CA GLY A 137 10.80 12.12 -8.07
C GLY A 137 11.99 12.74 -8.83
N GLY A 138 11.73 13.73 -9.67
CA GLY A 138 12.76 14.36 -10.50
C GLY A 138 13.41 13.35 -11.46
N ILE A 139 14.66 13.61 -11.82
CA ILE A 139 15.43 12.75 -12.73
C ILE A 139 15.84 11.41 -12.11
N SER A 140 15.84 11.32 -10.79
CA SER A 140 16.26 10.11 -10.06
C SER A 140 15.17 9.04 -9.97
N GLY A 141 13.88 9.41 -10.14
CA GLY A 141 12.75 8.47 -10.15
C GLY A 141 12.72 7.68 -11.47
N ASN A 142 13.28 6.47 -11.49
CA ASN A 142 13.48 5.71 -12.73
C ASN A 142 13.44 4.19 -12.56
N ARG A 143 13.04 3.67 -11.40
CA ARG A 143 12.97 2.23 -11.16
C ARG A 143 11.53 1.75 -11.08
N LEU A 144 11.20 0.75 -11.91
CA LEU A 144 9.93 0.06 -11.82
C LEU A 144 9.93 -0.87 -10.60
N PRO A 145 8.80 -0.92 -9.86
CA PRO A 145 8.69 -1.77 -8.68
C PRO A 145 8.47 -3.25 -9.04
N VAL A 146 8.94 -4.16 -8.18
CA VAL A 146 8.49 -5.56 -8.19
C VAL A 146 7.06 -5.60 -7.65
N PRO A 147 6.11 -6.21 -8.36
CA PRO A 147 4.76 -6.38 -7.84
C PRO A 147 4.73 -7.43 -6.72
N MET A 148 4.05 -7.10 -5.62
CA MET A 148 3.64 -8.00 -4.55
C MET A 148 2.15 -8.26 -4.75
N MET A 149 1.80 -9.32 -5.49
CA MET A 149 0.41 -9.57 -5.88
C MET A 149 -0.30 -10.48 -4.88
N ASN A 150 -1.27 -9.94 -4.16
CA ASN A 150 -2.13 -10.68 -3.25
C ASN A 150 -3.07 -11.59 -4.07
N ILE A 151 -2.80 -12.90 -4.11
CA ILE A 151 -3.58 -13.87 -4.89
C ILE A 151 -4.43 -14.80 -4.03
N LEU A 152 -4.21 -14.83 -2.70
CA LEU A 152 -5.00 -15.61 -1.76
C LEU A 152 -5.18 -14.82 -0.45
N ASN A 153 -6.42 -14.73 0.02
CA ASN A 153 -6.84 -13.96 1.18
C ASN A 153 -7.29 -14.84 2.33
N GLY A 154 -6.97 -14.41 3.55
CA GLY A 154 -7.49 -14.93 4.81
C GLY A 154 -7.78 -13.80 5.78
N GLY A 155 -7.62 -14.01 7.07
CA GLY A 155 -7.77 -13.01 8.12
C GLY A 155 -9.12 -12.29 8.06
N ALA A 156 -9.10 -10.99 8.29
CA ALA A 156 -10.27 -10.12 8.20
C ALA A 156 -10.76 -9.91 6.76
N HIS A 157 -9.92 -10.17 5.75
CA HIS A 157 -10.25 -10.01 4.32
C HIS A 157 -11.03 -11.18 3.71
N ALA A 158 -11.27 -12.28 4.47
CA ALA A 158 -11.99 -13.44 3.99
C ALA A 158 -12.78 -14.16 5.08
N ALA A 159 -13.99 -14.61 4.76
CA ALA A 159 -14.80 -15.45 5.62
C ALA A 159 -14.39 -16.94 5.46
N ASN A 160 -13.13 -17.26 5.72
CA ASN A 160 -12.55 -18.61 5.65
C ASN A 160 -11.78 -18.95 6.95
N THR A 161 -11.06 -20.07 6.98
CA THR A 161 -10.36 -20.60 8.16
C THR A 161 -8.87 -20.23 8.24
N VAL A 162 -8.37 -19.41 7.33
CA VAL A 162 -6.96 -18.97 7.26
C VAL A 162 -6.76 -17.72 8.11
N ASP A 163 -5.78 -17.69 9.01
CA ASP A 163 -5.53 -16.59 9.94
C ASP A 163 -4.70 -15.46 9.34
N VAL A 164 -3.69 -15.78 8.55
CA VAL A 164 -2.88 -14.79 7.81
C VAL A 164 -3.75 -14.06 6.78
N GLN A 165 -3.68 -12.73 6.75
CA GLN A 165 -4.60 -11.89 5.99
C GLN A 165 -4.37 -11.96 4.49
N GLU A 166 -3.10 -11.94 4.05
CA GLU A 166 -2.74 -11.93 2.63
C GLU A 166 -1.53 -12.81 2.33
N PHE A 167 -1.63 -13.52 1.22
CA PHE A 167 -0.53 -14.27 0.63
C PHE A 167 -0.22 -13.71 -0.76
N MET A 168 0.98 -13.17 -0.89
CA MET A 168 1.41 -12.48 -2.09
C MET A 168 2.51 -13.26 -2.81
N ILE A 169 2.47 -13.23 -4.14
CA ILE A 169 3.57 -13.70 -4.99
C ILE A 169 4.41 -12.54 -5.47
N MET A 170 5.74 -12.76 -5.50
CA MET A 170 6.73 -11.82 -5.98
C MET A 170 7.54 -12.46 -7.12
N PRO A 171 7.43 -12.00 -8.38
CA PRO A 171 8.09 -12.58 -9.55
C PRO A 171 9.55 -12.14 -9.66
N VAL A 172 10.38 -12.50 -8.67
CA VAL A 172 11.76 -12.03 -8.52
C VAL A 172 12.71 -12.49 -9.62
N GLY A 173 12.36 -13.55 -10.36
CA GLY A 173 13.13 -14.06 -11.50
C GLY A 173 12.76 -13.42 -12.83
N ALA A 174 11.69 -12.63 -12.89
CA ALA A 174 11.22 -12.05 -14.15
C ALA A 174 12.23 -11.01 -14.70
N PRO A 175 12.50 -11.01 -16.03
CA PRO A 175 13.52 -10.13 -16.61
C PRO A 175 13.06 -8.67 -16.82
N SER A 176 11.77 -8.40 -16.74
CA SER A 176 11.18 -7.07 -16.91
C SER A 176 9.84 -6.97 -16.17
N PHE A 177 9.35 -5.74 -15.98
CA PHE A 177 8.03 -5.52 -15.36
C PHE A 177 6.89 -6.14 -16.20
N LYS A 178 6.96 -6.01 -17.52
CA LYS A 178 5.97 -6.64 -18.42
C LYS A 178 5.93 -8.15 -18.25
N GLU A 179 7.09 -8.81 -18.18
CA GLU A 179 7.16 -10.26 -17.94
C GLU A 179 6.72 -10.62 -16.51
N ALA A 180 7.09 -9.83 -15.51
CA ALA A 180 6.62 -9.99 -14.15
C ALA A 180 5.09 -10.01 -14.06
N LEU A 181 4.43 -9.06 -14.73
CA LEU A 181 2.97 -8.98 -14.78
C LEU A 181 2.35 -10.19 -15.50
N ARG A 182 2.93 -10.63 -16.65
CA ARG A 182 2.51 -11.83 -17.35
C ARG A 182 2.61 -13.07 -16.48
N TRP A 183 3.77 -13.28 -15.86
CA TRP A 183 4.02 -14.43 -14.99
C TRP A 183 3.03 -14.49 -13.83
N CYS A 184 2.78 -13.36 -13.16
CA CYS A 184 1.80 -13.29 -12.08
C CYS A 184 0.38 -13.63 -12.55
N ALA A 185 -0.04 -13.16 -13.73
CA ALA A 185 -1.36 -13.49 -14.28
C ALA A 185 -1.47 -15.00 -14.60
N GLU A 186 -0.43 -15.62 -15.15
CA GLU A 186 -0.38 -17.06 -15.43
C GLU A 186 -0.47 -17.88 -14.13
N VAL A 187 0.26 -17.51 -13.09
CA VAL A 187 0.17 -18.16 -11.75
C VAL A 187 -1.23 -17.98 -11.14
N PHE A 188 -1.81 -16.78 -11.24
CA PHE A 188 -3.17 -16.51 -10.75
C PHE A 188 -4.20 -17.41 -11.41
N HIS A 189 -4.13 -17.59 -12.75
CA HIS A 189 -5.03 -18.49 -13.48
C HIS A 189 -4.76 -19.97 -13.15
N ALA A 190 -3.49 -20.35 -12.96
CA ALA A 190 -3.14 -21.71 -12.53
C ALA A 190 -3.69 -22.01 -11.12
N LEU A 191 -3.64 -21.03 -10.19
CA LEU A 191 -4.25 -21.15 -8.87
C LEU A 191 -5.77 -21.34 -8.97
N ALA A 192 -6.46 -20.55 -9.81
CA ALA A 192 -7.90 -20.70 -10.05
C ALA A 192 -8.25 -22.10 -10.55
N ALA A 193 -7.48 -22.63 -11.51
CA ALA A 193 -7.68 -23.97 -12.05
C ALA A 193 -7.46 -25.06 -10.99
N LEU A 194 -6.41 -24.91 -10.18
CA LEU A 194 -6.08 -25.81 -9.08
C LEU A 194 -7.19 -25.85 -8.01
N LEU A 195 -7.65 -24.68 -7.55
CA LEU A 195 -8.75 -24.56 -6.58
C LEU A 195 -10.04 -25.22 -7.11
N LYS A 196 -10.43 -24.93 -8.36
CA LYS A 196 -11.59 -25.55 -9.00
C LYS A 196 -11.48 -27.06 -9.07
N SER A 197 -10.29 -27.60 -9.38
CA SER A 197 -10.07 -29.07 -9.45
C SER A 197 -10.26 -29.77 -8.11
N LYS A 198 -10.13 -29.02 -7.01
CA LYS A 198 -10.35 -29.51 -5.64
C LYS A 198 -11.75 -29.18 -5.11
N GLY A 199 -12.63 -28.59 -5.92
CA GLY A 199 -13.97 -28.17 -5.50
C GLY A 199 -14.00 -26.96 -4.59
N LEU A 200 -12.89 -26.19 -4.53
CA LEU A 200 -12.76 -25.00 -3.69
C LEU A 200 -13.27 -23.74 -4.41
N ALA A 201 -13.72 -22.76 -3.62
CA ALA A 201 -14.22 -21.50 -4.14
C ALA A 201 -13.12 -20.67 -4.85
N THR A 202 -13.51 -20.03 -5.95
CA THR A 202 -12.68 -19.06 -6.70
C THR A 202 -13.32 -17.66 -6.73
N SER A 203 -14.23 -17.38 -5.80
CA SER A 203 -14.67 -16.00 -5.52
C SER A 203 -13.50 -15.20 -4.97
N VAL A 204 -13.47 -13.92 -5.34
CA VAL A 204 -12.38 -13.02 -4.95
C VAL A 204 -12.82 -12.07 -3.84
N GLY A 205 -11.87 -11.74 -2.96
CA GLY A 205 -12.03 -10.71 -1.94
C GLY A 205 -11.92 -9.29 -2.50
N ASP A 206 -11.90 -8.31 -1.60
CA ASP A 206 -11.84 -6.88 -1.95
C ASP A 206 -10.60 -6.51 -2.77
N GLU A 207 -9.52 -7.23 -2.61
CA GLU A 207 -8.23 -6.99 -3.29
C GLU A 207 -8.00 -7.89 -4.51
N GLY A 208 -8.99 -8.67 -4.90
CA GLY A 208 -8.98 -9.52 -6.09
C GLY A 208 -8.35 -10.90 -5.91
N GLY A 209 -7.75 -11.21 -4.77
CA GLY A 209 -7.25 -12.55 -4.42
C GLY A 209 -8.38 -13.53 -4.09
N PHE A 210 -8.15 -14.82 -4.30
CA PHE A 210 -9.12 -15.87 -3.96
C PHE A 210 -9.25 -16.04 -2.44
N ALA A 211 -10.43 -16.48 -1.99
CA ALA A 211 -10.73 -16.70 -0.57
C ALA A 211 -11.30 -18.11 -0.35
N PRO A 212 -10.54 -19.18 -0.66
CA PRO A 212 -11.00 -20.55 -0.44
C PRO A 212 -10.97 -20.91 1.05
N ASP A 213 -11.81 -21.87 1.45
CA ASP A 213 -11.68 -22.54 2.75
C ASP A 213 -10.52 -23.55 2.71
N LEU A 214 -9.49 -23.29 3.52
CA LEU A 214 -8.30 -24.12 3.63
C LEU A 214 -8.06 -24.46 5.10
N ALA A 215 -7.41 -25.59 5.37
CA ALA A 215 -7.24 -26.10 6.74
C ALA A 215 -6.19 -25.31 7.55
N SER A 216 -5.29 -24.58 6.90
CA SER A 216 -4.22 -23.83 7.57
C SER A 216 -3.55 -22.80 6.65
N ASP A 217 -2.76 -21.88 7.25
CA ASP A 217 -1.90 -20.95 6.52
C ASP A 217 -0.85 -21.70 5.68
N GLU A 218 -0.32 -22.81 6.19
CA GLU A 218 0.65 -23.61 5.42
C GLU A 218 0.01 -24.26 4.18
N GLU A 219 -1.26 -24.67 4.26
CA GLU A 219 -1.97 -25.18 3.09
C GLU A 219 -2.15 -24.10 2.03
N ALA A 220 -2.43 -22.85 2.43
CA ALA A 220 -2.48 -21.70 1.52
C ALA A 220 -1.14 -21.51 0.79
N ILE A 221 -0.03 -21.52 1.52
CA ILE A 221 1.32 -21.45 0.94
C ILE A 221 1.55 -22.60 -0.05
N GLN A 222 1.15 -23.83 0.30
CA GLN A 222 1.35 -24.99 -0.57
C GLN A 222 0.55 -24.86 -1.88
N TYR A 223 -0.72 -24.40 -1.84
CA TYR A 223 -1.52 -24.15 -3.04
C TYR A 223 -0.84 -23.12 -3.96
N ILE A 224 -0.27 -22.06 -3.40
CA ILE A 224 0.48 -21.05 -4.17
C ILE A 224 1.71 -21.66 -4.83
N LEU A 225 2.52 -22.44 -4.09
CA LEU A 225 3.71 -23.09 -4.64
C LEU A 225 3.37 -24.09 -5.75
N ASP A 226 2.27 -24.83 -5.60
CA ASP A 226 1.79 -25.76 -6.62
C ASP A 226 1.24 -25.00 -7.85
N ALA A 227 0.57 -23.86 -7.66
CA ALA A 227 0.14 -23.01 -8.77
C ALA A 227 1.34 -22.42 -9.55
N VAL A 228 2.41 -22.01 -8.86
CA VAL A 228 3.66 -21.54 -9.48
C VAL A 228 4.25 -22.65 -10.37
N LYS A 229 4.35 -23.89 -9.85
CA LYS A 229 4.84 -25.04 -10.62
C LYS A 229 3.93 -25.38 -11.80
N ASN A 230 2.61 -25.36 -11.60
CA ASN A 230 1.63 -25.65 -12.64
C ASN A 230 1.66 -24.61 -13.78
N ALA A 231 2.04 -23.37 -13.47
CA ALA A 231 2.28 -22.32 -14.45
C ALA A 231 3.64 -22.45 -15.18
N GLY A 232 4.48 -23.43 -14.80
CA GLY A 232 5.78 -23.68 -15.43
C GLY A 232 6.95 -22.90 -14.83
N TYR A 233 6.79 -22.35 -13.63
CA TYR A 233 7.82 -21.60 -12.91
C TYR A 233 8.37 -22.37 -11.71
N GLU A 234 9.57 -21.98 -11.26
CA GLU A 234 10.26 -22.61 -10.14
C GLU A 234 10.11 -21.76 -8.85
N PRO A 235 9.41 -22.29 -7.82
CA PRO A 235 9.37 -21.66 -6.50
C PRO A 235 10.77 -21.47 -5.92
N GLY A 236 11.00 -20.30 -5.31
CA GLY A 236 12.29 -19.96 -4.71
C GLY A 236 13.28 -19.33 -5.69
N ARG A 237 13.22 -19.64 -7.00
CA ARG A 237 14.03 -19.02 -8.04
C ARG A 237 13.26 -17.93 -8.78
N ASP A 238 12.12 -18.30 -9.38
CA ASP A 238 11.34 -17.40 -10.23
C ASP A 238 10.35 -16.58 -9.41
N PHE A 239 9.78 -17.20 -8.38
CA PHE A 239 8.84 -16.59 -7.44
C PHE A 239 9.26 -16.77 -5.99
N ARG A 240 9.01 -15.75 -5.20
CA ARG A 240 9.04 -15.77 -3.74
C ARG A 240 7.67 -15.42 -3.19
N ILE A 241 7.48 -15.67 -1.89
CA ILE A 241 6.24 -15.38 -1.17
C ILE A 241 6.47 -14.20 -0.25
N ALA A 242 5.49 -13.29 -0.23
CA ALA A 242 5.32 -12.30 0.83
C ALA A 242 3.99 -12.55 1.54
N MET A 243 3.93 -12.23 2.83
CA MET A 243 2.72 -12.39 3.63
C MET A 243 2.41 -11.10 4.38
N ASP A 244 1.13 -10.84 4.61
CA ASP A 244 0.63 -9.87 5.56
C ASP A 244 -0.12 -10.63 6.66
N ALA A 245 0.44 -10.63 7.86
CA ALA A 245 -0.14 -11.34 8.99
C ALA A 245 -1.25 -10.53 9.66
N ALA A 246 -1.15 -9.19 9.63
CA ALA A 246 -2.04 -8.27 10.35
C ALA A 246 -2.21 -8.67 11.83
N SER A 247 -1.10 -8.95 12.51
CA SER A 247 -1.10 -9.55 13.85
C SER A 247 -1.69 -8.65 14.95
N SER A 248 -1.96 -7.38 14.67
CA SER A 248 -2.74 -6.51 15.54
C SER A 248 -4.17 -7.02 15.77
N GLU A 249 -4.73 -7.79 14.79
CA GLU A 249 -6.02 -8.47 14.91
C GLU A 249 -5.97 -9.72 15.82
N TRP A 250 -4.77 -10.18 16.19
CA TRP A 250 -4.57 -11.37 17.01
C TRP A 250 -4.33 -11.06 18.50
N LYS A 251 -4.61 -9.83 18.93
CA LYS A 251 -4.47 -9.42 20.33
C LYS A 251 -5.22 -10.34 21.26
N SER A 252 -4.52 -10.90 22.28
CA SER A 252 -5.13 -11.73 23.30
C SER A 252 -5.62 -10.89 24.48
N GLU A 253 -6.68 -11.34 25.16
CA GLU A 253 -7.14 -10.77 26.43
C GLU A 253 -6.07 -10.80 27.55
N LYS A 254 -5.01 -11.60 27.38
CA LYS A 254 -3.86 -11.67 28.30
C LYS A 254 -2.98 -10.41 28.27
N GLY A 255 -3.21 -9.52 27.29
CA GLY A 255 -2.52 -8.24 27.14
C GLY A 255 -1.37 -8.28 26.15
N LYS A 256 -0.56 -7.21 26.16
CA LYS A 256 0.53 -6.98 25.23
C LYS A 256 1.54 -8.13 25.23
N GLY A 257 1.98 -8.54 24.04
CA GLY A 257 2.93 -9.63 23.84
C GLY A 257 2.31 -11.03 23.92
N PHE A 258 0.96 -11.11 23.95
CA PHE A 258 0.21 -12.36 23.83
C PHE A 258 -0.73 -12.29 22.65
N TYR A 259 -0.74 -13.34 21.85
CA TYR A 259 -1.49 -13.46 20.61
C TYR A 259 -2.40 -14.67 20.64
N LYS A 260 -3.56 -14.57 20.02
CA LYS A 260 -4.47 -15.69 19.80
C LYS A 260 -4.98 -15.62 18.36
N LEU A 261 -4.64 -16.60 17.56
CA LEU A 261 -5.12 -16.72 16.19
C LEU A 261 -6.65 -16.85 16.20
N PRO A 262 -7.38 -15.94 15.53
CA PRO A 262 -8.84 -15.89 15.66
C PRO A 262 -9.55 -17.16 15.17
N LYS A 263 -8.98 -17.82 14.16
CA LYS A 263 -9.60 -18.96 13.48
C LYS A 263 -9.03 -20.30 13.98
N ALA A 264 -7.72 -20.44 14.03
CA ALA A 264 -7.06 -21.64 14.56
C ALA A 264 -7.16 -21.78 16.09
N GLY A 265 -7.40 -20.66 16.81
CA GLY A 265 -7.47 -20.65 18.27
C GLY A 265 -6.13 -20.86 18.99
N THR A 266 -5.04 -20.99 18.24
CA THR A 266 -3.69 -21.18 18.80
C THR A 266 -3.23 -19.91 19.51
N GLU A 267 -2.66 -20.06 20.70
CA GLU A 267 -2.11 -18.95 21.48
C GLU A 267 -0.58 -18.94 21.42
N PHE A 268 -0.01 -17.73 21.40
CA PHE A 268 1.43 -17.50 21.39
C PHE A 268 1.80 -16.33 22.29
N THR A 269 2.96 -16.40 22.89
CA THR A 269 3.73 -15.22 23.33
C THR A 269 4.47 -14.62 22.13
N SER A 270 4.98 -13.38 22.22
CA SER A 270 5.82 -12.78 21.15
C SER A 270 6.96 -13.71 20.75
N ALA A 271 7.65 -14.32 21.71
CA ALA A 271 8.78 -15.22 21.45
C ALA A 271 8.35 -16.50 20.69
N GLU A 272 7.22 -17.09 21.06
CA GLU A 272 6.67 -18.27 20.37
C GLU A 272 6.18 -17.93 18.96
N LEU A 273 5.58 -16.77 18.75
CA LEU A 273 5.16 -16.32 17.43
C LEU A 273 6.37 -16.03 16.54
N ILE A 274 7.44 -15.45 17.07
CA ILE A 274 8.71 -15.27 16.34
C ILE A 274 9.29 -16.63 15.92
N GLU A 275 9.26 -17.62 16.81
CA GLU A 275 9.74 -18.97 16.48
C GLU A 275 8.84 -19.65 15.41
N HIS A 276 7.54 -19.38 15.43
CA HIS A 276 6.62 -19.81 14.36
C HIS A 276 7.03 -19.21 13.00
N TRP A 277 7.28 -17.90 12.92
CA TRP A 277 7.75 -17.25 11.70
C TRP A 277 9.09 -17.80 11.22
N LYS A 278 10.03 -18.09 12.12
CA LYS A 278 11.32 -18.70 11.78
C LYS A 278 11.14 -20.03 11.07
N LYS A 279 10.29 -20.91 11.60
CA LYS A 279 10.00 -22.21 10.99
C LYS A 279 9.39 -22.09 9.60
N LEU A 280 8.47 -21.15 9.41
CA LEU A 280 7.88 -20.90 8.08
C LEU A 280 8.92 -20.39 7.08
N VAL A 281 9.75 -19.43 7.47
CA VAL A 281 10.83 -18.87 6.62
C VAL A 281 11.88 -19.93 6.27
N GLU A 282 12.19 -20.85 7.18
CA GLU A 282 13.13 -21.96 6.90
C GLU A 282 12.54 -23.00 5.95
N LYS A 283 11.23 -23.22 6.02
CA LYS A 283 10.54 -24.25 5.23
C LYS A 283 10.12 -23.78 3.84
N TYR A 284 9.75 -22.52 3.69
CA TYR A 284 9.15 -21.96 2.49
C TYR A 284 9.95 -20.77 1.93
N PRO A 285 9.84 -20.45 0.64
CA PRO A 285 10.57 -19.34 0.02
C PRO A 285 9.96 -17.97 0.36
N ILE A 286 9.71 -17.72 1.65
CA ILE A 286 9.17 -16.46 2.17
C ILE A 286 10.30 -15.45 2.26
N ILE A 287 10.11 -14.23 1.72
CA ILE A 287 11.09 -13.15 1.76
C ILE A 287 10.58 -11.86 2.39
N SER A 288 9.29 -11.78 2.70
CA SER A 288 8.71 -10.60 3.34
C SER A 288 7.55 -11.00 4.24
N ILE A 289 7.49 -10.43 5.44
CA ILE A 289 6.38 -10.57 6.38
C ILE A 289 6.00 -9.17 6.87
N GLU A 290 4.74 -8.80 6.62
CA GLU A 290 4.14 -7.54 7.04
C GLU A 290 3.36 -7.78 8.34
N ASP A 291 3.50 -6.85 9.27
CA ASP A 291 2.86 -6.83 10.59
C ASP A 291 2.88 -8.20 11.29
N ALA A 292 4.08 -8.77 11.35
CA ALA A 292 4.32 -10.07 11.98
C ALA A 292 4.03 -10.10 13.49
N LEU A 293 3.93 -8.94 14.13
CA LEU A 293 3.56 -8.71 15.52
C LEU A 293 2.65 -7.48 15.65
N ASP A 294 2.02 -7.33 16.79
CA ASP A 294 1.15 -6.20 17.14
C ASP A 294 1.88 -4.84 17.03
N GLU A 295 1.18 -3.79 16.58
CA GLU A 295 1.68 -2.43 16.35
C GLU A 295 2.26 -1.75 17.60
N GLU A 296 1.95 -2.25 18.80
CA GLU A 296 2.49 -1.73 20.07
C GLU A 296 3.47 -2.69 20.75
N ASP A 297 3.75 -3.87 20.16
CA ASP A 297 4.73 -4.82 20.72
C ASP A 297 6.17 -4.50 20.29
N TRP A 298 6.65 -3.29 20.62
CA TRP A 298 7.98 -2.78 20.24
C TRP A 298 9.14 -3.67 20.69
N GLU A 299 9.04 -4.30 21.87
CA GLU A 299 10.06 -5.24 22.37
C GLU A 299 10.06 -6.54 21.53
N GLY A 300 8.88 -7.05 21.20
CA GLY A 300 8.73 -8.19 20.29
C GLY A 300 9.30 -7.86 18.90
N TRP A 301 8.98 -6.71 18.34
CA TRP A 301 9.52 -6.25 17.05
C TRP A 301 11.05 -6.14 17.04
N LYS A 302 11.64 -5.63 18.11
CA LYS A 302 13.10 -5.58 18.27
C LYS A 302 13.73 -6.97 18.27
N LEU A 303 13.11 -7.91 19.01
CA LEU A 303 13.55 -9.31 19.03
C LEU A 303 13.37 -9.96 17.65
N LEU A 304 12.22 -9.81 17.02
CA LEU A 304 11.91 -10.31 15.68
C LEU A 304 12.95 -9.84 14.66
N THR A 305 13.26 -8.55 14.68
CA THR A 305 14.22 -7.94 13.76
C THR A 305 15.62 -8.50 13.96
N LYS A 306 16.02 -8.71 15.21
CA LYS A 306 17.31 -9.34 15.54
C LYS A 306 17.41 -10.79 15.02
N GLU A 307 16.32 -11.54 15.10
CA GLU A 307 16.30 -12.99 14.77
C GLU A 307 16.10 -13.24 13.26
N LEU A 308 15.35 -12.40 12.56
CA LEU A 308 14.93 -12.62 11.17
C LEU A 308 15.29 -11.49 10.20
N GLY A 309 15.69 -10.31 10.68
CA GLY A 309 15.88 -9.14 9.82
C GLY A 309 16.97 -9.29 8.75
N ASP A 310 17.95 -10.17 8.97
CA ASP A 310 18.98 -10.50 7.98
C ASP A 310 18.51 -11.49 6.90
N LYS A 311 17.38 -12.17 7.13
CA LYS A 311 16.85 -13.23 6.27
C LYS A 311 15.67 -12.79 5.43
N VAL A 312 14.78 -11.98 6.01
CA VAL A 312 13.52 -11.54 5.40
C VAL A 312 13.27 -10.05 5.61
N GLN A 313 12.49 -9.47 4.74
CA GLN A 313 11.93 -8.14 4.91
C GLN A 313 10.83 -8.19 5.99
N LEU A 314 10.97 -7.34 7.01
CA LEU A 314 10.01 -7.18 8.10
C LEU A 314 9.36 -5.81 7.96
N VAL A 315 8.12 -5.83 7.46
CA VAL A 315 7.40 -4.63 7.05
C VAL A 315 6.50 -4.15 8.19
N GLY A 316 6.59 -2.88 8.56
CA GLY A 316 5.61 -2.23 9.42
C GLY A 316 4.58 -1.49 8.58
N ASP A 317 3.31 -1.93 8.64
CA ASP A 317 2.13 -1.21 8.18
C ASP A 317 1.48 -0.50 9.37
N ASP A 318 0.74 -1.20 10.21
CA ASP A 318 0.14 -0.65 11.43
C ASP A 318 1.20 -0.15 12.42
N LEU A 319 2.37 -0.79 12.46
CA LEU A 319 3.50 -0.36 13.27
C LEU A 319 3.91 1.09 12.99
N PHE A 320 3.94 1.51 11.73
CA PHE A 320 4.46 2.82 11.31
C PHE A 320 3.41 3.78 10.77
N VAL A 321 2.30 3.28 10.23
CA VAL A 321 1.17 4.05 9.63
C VAL A 321 1.62 5.22 8.74
N THR A 322 2.67 5.02 7.94
CA THR A 322 3.29 6.06 7.08
C THR A 322 3.72 7.33 7.86
N ASN A 323 3.85 7.24 9.18
CA ASN A 323 4.10 8.36 10.09
C ASN A 323 5.59 8.45 10.46
N THR A 324 6.20 9.63 10.24
CA THR A 324 7.63 9.84 10.50
C THR A 324 8.03 9.74 11.98
N GLU A 325 7.14 10.09 12.91
CA GLU A 325 7.41 9.95 14.37
C GLU A 325 7.49 8.47 14.76
N ARG A 326 6.52 7.64 14.29
CA ARG A 326 6.51 6.21 14.56
C ARG A 326 7.64 5.49 13.84
N LEU A 327 7.91 5.85 12.57
CA LEU A 327 9.05 5.31 11.83
C LEU A 327 10.37 5.63 12.52
N LYS A 328 10.56 6.87 12.97
CA LYS A 328 11.74 7.25 13.74
C LYS A 328 11.90 6.41 15.01
N LYS A 329 10.81 6.20 15.77
CA LYS A 329 10.82 5.33 16.95
C LYS A 329 11.27 3.92 16.60
N GLY A 330 10.77 3.35 15.49
CA GLY A 330 11.19 2.03 15.02
C GLY A 330 12.66 1.96 14.64
N ILE A 331 13.15 2.95 13.88
CA ILE A 331 14.56 3.06 13.50
C ILE A 331 15.46 3.13 14.75
N ASP A 332 15.13 4.01 15.68
CA ASP A 332 15.92 4.22 16.90
C ASP A 332 15.97 2.97 17.81
N ASN A 333 14.94 2.12 17.74
CA ASN A 333 14.84 0.88 18.51
C ASN A 333 15.24 -0.39 17.74
N GLY A 334 15.53 -0.29 16.44
CA GLY A 334 15.87 -1.45 15.60
C GLY A 334 14.68 -2.37 15.36
N CYS A 335 13.49 -1.82 15.10
CA CYS A 335 12.24 -2.54 14.87
C CYS A 335 11.84 -2.53 13.39
N GLY A 336 11.79 -3.69 12.74
CA GLY A 336 11.55 -3.80 11.30
C GLY A 336 12.76 -3.41 10.45
N ASN A 337 12.61 -3.53 9.14
CA ASN A 337 13.61 -3.10 8.14
C ASN A 337 12.94 -2.57 6.86
N ALA A 338 11.61 -2.44 6.89
CA ALA A 338 10.79 -1.93 5.80
C ALA A 338 9.55 -1.21 6.33
N ILE A 339 9.03 -0.27 5.54
CA ILE A 339 7.77 0.43 5.82
C ILE A 339 6.79 0.22 4.66
N LEU A 340 5.53 -0.03 4.97
CA LEU A 340 4.44 0.09 4.02
C LEU A 340 4.01 1.56 3.91
N ILE A 341 3.77 2.03 2.70
CA ILE A 341 3.43 3.43 2.42
C ILE A 341 2.01 3.50 1.89
N LYS A 342 1.12 4.07 2.69
CA LYS A 342 -0.28 4.33 2.35
C LYS A 342 -0.55 5.82 2.51
N LEU A 343 -0.77 6.53 1.40
CA LEU A 343 -0.93 7.99 1.41
C LEU A 343 -2.02 8.48 2.38
N ASN A 344 -3.13 7.73 2.48
CA ASN A 344 -4.25 8.15 3.32
C ASN A 344 -4.00 7.93 4.83
N GLN A 345 -3.03 7.09 5.23
CA GLN A 345 -2.67 6.92 6.65
C GLN A 345 -2.07 8.19 7.25
N ILE A 346 -1.41 9.01 6.42
CA ILE A 346 -0.84 10.29 6.85
C ILE A 346 -1.62 11.48 6.27
N GLY A 347 -2.22 11.35 5.08
CA GLY A 347 -3.18 12.29 4.52
C GLY A 347 -2.61 13.42 3.67
N SER A 348 -1.34 13.37 3.26
CA SER A 348 -0.76 14.30 2.28
C SER A 348 0.37 13.66 1.48
N VAL A 349 0.63 14.18 0.27
CA VAL A 349 1.73 13.73 -0.58
C VAL A 349 3.06 14.12 0.06
N SER A 350 3.22 15.35 0.54
CA SER A 350 4.50 15.83 1.10
C SER A 350 4.95 15.02 2.32
N GLU A 351 4.06 14.73 3.28
CA GLU A 351 4.40 13.91 4.44
C GLU A 351 4.74 12.47 4.03
N THR A 352 4.05 11.93 3.01
CA THR A 352 4.36 10.61 2.44
C THR A 352 5.78 10.58 1.85
N LEU A 353 6.16 11.63 1.10
CA LEU A 353 7.52 11.75 0.56
C LEU A 353 8.57 11.79 1.68
N GLU A 354 8.30 12.49 2.77
CA GLU A 354 9.22 12.55 3.92
C GLU A 354 9.35 11.19 4.63
N ALA A 355 8.26 10.44 4.78
CA ALA A 355 8.31 9.08 5.35
C ALA A 355 9.20 8.15 4.50
N ILE A 356 9.03 8.16 3.16
CA ILE A 356 9.85 7.34 2.25
C ILE A 356 11.33 7.76 2.32
N LYS A 357 11.62 9.07 2.29
CA LYS A 357 12.98 9.59 2.39
C LYS A 357 13.65 9.21 3.72
N MET A 358 12.92 9.29 4.81
CA MET A 358 13.40 8.88 6.15
C MET A 358 13.72 7.38 6.18
N ALA A 359 12.85 6.53 5.65
CA ALA A 359 13.06 5.10 5.54
C ALA A 359 14.34 4.77 4.76
N HIS A 360 14.46 5.31 3.54
CA HIS A 360 15.64 5.08 2.69
C HIS A 360 16.94 5.57 3.34
N LYS A 361 16.91 6.74 4.01
CA LYS A 361 18.09 7.28 4.69
C LYS A 361 18.55 6.39 5.85
N ALA A 362 17.63 5.67 6.48
CA ALA A 362 17.91 4.71 7.55
C ALA A 362 18.28 3.31 7.04
N GLY A 363 18.27 3.07 5.73
CA GLY A 363 18.50 1.76 5.12
C GLY A 363 17.28 0.84 5.12
N TYR A 364 16.10 1.35 5.44
CA TYR A 364 14.84 0.63 5.32
C TYR A 364 14.38 0.63 3.87
N THR A 365 13.72 -0.45 3.45
CA THR A 365 12.97 -0.46 2.20
C THR A 365 11.58 0.17 2.39
N ALA A 366 10.99 0.63 1.29
CA ALA A 366 9.64 1.14 1.28
C ALA A 366 8.80 0.36 0.25
N ILE A 367 7.50 0.20 0.51
CA ILE A 367 6.57 -0.48 -0.38
C ILE A 367 5.42 0.48 -0.63
N SER A 368 5.20 0.90 -1.87
CA SER A 368 4.02 1.69 -2.22
C SER A 368 2.78 0.80 -2.20
N SER A 369 1.75 1.16 -1.44
CA SER A 369 0.61 0.29 -1.20
C SER A 369 -0.73 0.95 -1.50
N HIS A 370 -1.68 0.12 -1.94
CA HIS A 370 -3.10 0.43 -2.05
C HIS A 370 -3.80 0.35 -0.67
N ARG A 371 -5.12 0.53 -0.69
CA ARG A 371 -6.03 0.19 0.42
C ARG A 371 -7.10 -0.78 -0.06
N SER A 372 -7.86 -1.37 0.89
CA SER A 372 -8.95 -2.31 0.57
C SER A 372 -10.05 -1.64 -0.27
N GLY A 373 -10.43 -0.41 0.04
CA GLY A 373 -11.34 0.43 -0.76
C GLY A 373 -10.55 1.36 -1.67
N GLU A 374 -10.42 0.99 -2.92
CA GLU A 374 -9.68 1.74 -3.94
C GLU A 374 -10.60 2.46 -4.91
N THR A 375 -10.00 3.37 -5.67
CA THR A 375 -10.60 4.08 -6.80
C THR A 375 -9.79 3.79 -8.06
N GLU A 376 -10.14 4.43 -9.18
CA GLU A 376 -9.34 4.39 -10.42
C GLU A 376 -8.04 5.21 -10.33
N ASP A 377 -7.80 5.96 -9.25
CA ASP A 377 -6.57 6.74 -9.09
C ASP A 377 -5.33 5.85 -9.10
N THR A 378 -4.29 6.26 -9.83
CA THR A 378 -3.07 5.50 -10.05
C THR A 378 -1.83 6.13 -9.41
N THR A 379 -2.01 7.13 -8.54
CA THR A 379 -0.90 7.90 -7.92
C THR A 379 0.13 7.01 -7.24
N ILE A 380 -0.29 5.91 -6.59
CA ILE A 380 0.65 4.99 -5.93
C ILE A 380 1.62 4.30 -6.91
N ALA A 381 1.24 4.12 -8.17
CA ALA A 381 2.12 3.59 -9.21
C ALA A 381 3.18 4.63 -9.61
N ASP A 382 2.77 5.88 -9.81
CA ASP A 382 3.68 7.00 -10.08
C ASP A 382 4.62 7.24 -8.87
N LEU A 383 4.09 7.19 -7.63
CA LEU A 383 4.87 7.33 -6.40
C LEU A 383 5.96 6.25 -6.28
N ALA A 384 5.61 5.00 -6.59
CA ALA A 384 6.56 3.87 -6.52
C ALA A 384 7.78 4.11 -7.41
N VAL A 385 7.58 4.64 -8.61
CA VAL A 385 8.67 4.96 -9.54
C VAL A 385 9.38 6.25 -9.14
N ALA A 386 8.63 7.27 -8.72
CA ALA A 386 9.16 8.57 -8.31
C ALA A 386 10.23 8.45 -7.23
N LEU A 387 9.94 7.71 -6.17
CA LEU A 387 10.81 7.55 -5.00
C LEU A 387 11.64 6.26 -5.04
N ASN A 388 11.59 5.49 -6.14
CA ASN A 388 12.30 4.22 -6.25
C ASN A 388 12.02 3.28 -5.06
N THR A 389 10.76 3.12 -4.68
CA THR A 389 10.39 2.19 -3.60
C THR A 389 10.73 0.75 -3.97
N CYS A 390 10.89 0.48 -5.26
CA CYS A 390 11.26 -0.81 -5.83
C CYS A 390 10.25 -1.94 -5.57
N GLN A 391 9.18 -1.68 -4.85
CA GLN A 391 8.12 -2.64 -4.54
C GLN A 391 6.75 -1.93 -4.55
N ILE A 392 5.72 -2.64 -5.02
CA ILE A 392 4.33 -2.16 -4.99
C ILE A 392 3.40 -3.29 -4.54
N LYS A 393 2.57 -3.02 -3.53
CA LYS A 393 1.49 -3.89 -3.04
C LYS A 393 0.17 -3.29 -3.48
N THR A 394 -0.45 -3.84 -4.54
CA THR A 394 -1.71 -3.28 -5.07
C THR A 394 -2.69 -4.36 -5.54
N GLY A 395 -2.77 -5.46 -4.78
CA GLY A 395 -3.75 -6.53 -4.98
C GLY A 395 -3.39 -7.51 -6.08
N ALA A 396 -4.36 -8.35 -6.45
CA ALA A 396 -4.25 -9.36 -7.49
C ALA A 396 -4.29 -8.76 -8.90
N PRO A 397 -3.95 -9.53 -9.95
CA PRO A 397 -4.17 -9.14 -11.35
C PRO A 397 -5.67 -9.29 -11.74
N SER A 398 -6.54 -8.85 -10.88
CA SER A 398 -8.01 -8.95 -10.93
C SER A 398 -8.62 -7.73 -10.28
N ARG A 399 -9.82 -7.30 -10.72
CA ARG A 399 -10.51 -6.07 -10.36
C ARG A 399 -9.84 -4.81 -10.94
N THR A 400 -10.63 -4.00 -11.65
CA THR A 400 -10.13 -2.88 -12.47
C THR A 400 -9.32 -1.87 -11.69
N GLU A 401 -9.73 -1.53 -10.47
CA GLU A 401 -9.05 -0.59 -9.60
C GLU A 401 -7.64 -1.06 -9.16
N ARG A 402 -7.39 -2.36 -9.15
CA ARG A 402 -6.05 -2.95 -8.90
C ARG A 402 -5.23 -2.93 -10.19
N VAL A 403 -5.83 -3.47 -11.26
CA VAL A 403 -5.19 -3.58 -12.59
C VAL A 403 -4.81 -2.21 -13.15
N ALA A 404 -5.56 -1.15 -12.85
CA ALA A 404 -5.26 0.22 -13.28
C ALA A 404 -3.84 0.66 -12.86
N LYS A 405 -3.40 0.32 -11.63
CA LYS A 405 -2.08 0.65 -11.10
C LYS A 405 -0.98 -0.11 -11.86
N TYR A 406 -1.19 -1.40 -12.14
CA TYR A 406 -0.25 -2.19 -12.96
C TYR A 406 -0.17 -1.69 -14.40
N ASN A 407 -1.30 -1.31 -15.01
CA ASN A 407 -1.33 -0.72 -16.34
C ASN A 407 -0.62 0.63 -16.39
N GLN A 408 -0.75 1.45 -15.34
CA GLN A 408 0.01 2.72 -15.23
C GLN A 408 1.52 2.46 -15.22
N LEU A 409 1.98 1.43 -14.53
CA LEU A 409 3.39 1.05 -14.54
C LEU A 409 3.86 0.59 -15.94
N LEU A 410 3.01 -0.10 -16.71
CA LEU A 410 3.31 -0.41 -18.12
C LEU A 410 3.38 0.85 -19.00
N HIS A 411 2.54 1.86 -18.74
CA HIS A 411 2.62 3.14 -19.43
C HIS A 411 3.91 3.89 -19.09
N ILE A 412 4.35 3.84 -17.82
CA ILE A 412 5.61 4.42 -17.37
C ILE A 412 6.79 3.68 -18.01
N ASP A 413 6.78 2.34 -18.02
CA ASP A 413 7.81 1.49 -18.64
C ASP A 413 8.03 1.85 -20.11
N ARG A 414 6.96 2.00 -20.89
CA ARG A 414 7.04 2.40 -22.29
C ARG A 414 7.67 3.78 -22.49
N LYS A 415 7.42 4.73 -21.57
CA LYS A 415 8.03 6.08 -21.63
C LYS A 415 9.49 6.08 -21.26
N SER A 416 9.91 5.19 -20.34
CA SER A 416 11.30 5.06 -19.87
C SER A 416 12.16 4.17 -20.76
N THR A 417 11.59 3.18 -21.46
CA THR A 417 12.33 2.23 -22.35
C THR A 417 12.94 2.89 -23.59
N ARG A 418 12.60 4.13 -23.92
CA ARG A 418 13.41 4.89 -24.91
C ARG A 418 14.82 5.19 -24.42
N LEU A 419 15.15 4.93 -23.16
CA LEU A 419 16.43 5.26 -22.52
C LEU A 419 17.21 4.07 -21.91
N ASN A 420 16.59 2.90 -21.63
CA ASN A 420 17.34 1.76 -21.10
C ASN A 420 16.59 0.43 -21.28
N SER A 421 17.04 -0.36 -22.23
CA SER A 421 16.81 -1.80 -22.33
C SER A 421 17.83 -2.52 -21.45
N SER A 422 17.68 -2.58 -20.15
CA SER A 422 18.61 -3.37 -19.35
C SER A 422 17.97 -4.03 -18.15
N HIS A 423 18.23 -5.30 -18.08
CA HIS A 423 17.87 -6.34 -17.13
C HIS A 423 18.15 -6.08 -15.62
N HIS A 424 18.33 -4.84 -15.18
CA HIS A 424 18.84 -4.54 -13.84
C HIS A 424 17.78 -4.17 -12.81
N PHE A 425 16.50 -4.02 -13.21
CA PHE A 425 15.50 -3.44 -12.31
C PHE A 425 14.99 -4.39 -11.22
N ILE A 426 14.78 -5.66 -11.55
CA ILE A 426 14.22 -6.64 -10.60
C ILE A 426 15.30 -7.21 -9.69
N SER A 427 16.52 -7.42 -10.20
CA SER A 427 17.62 -7.95 -9.39
C SER A 427 18.08 -7.03 -8.27
N TYR A 428 17.77 -5.73 -8.32
CA TYR A 428 18.14 -4.78 -7.27
C TYR A 428 17.23 -4.85 -6.04
N ALA A 429 15.94 -5.12 -6.22
CA ALA A 429 15.03 -5.34 -5.10
C ALA A 429 15.44 -6.59 -4.29
N VAL A 430 15.81 -7.67 -4.99
CA VAL A 430 16.35 -8.90 -4.36
C VAL A 430 17.71 -8.65 -3.72
N PHE A 431 18.52 -7.73 -4.27
CA PHE A 431 19.84 -7.38 -3.71
C PHE A 431 19.73 -6.52 -2.44
N CYS A 432 18.70 -5.68 -2.35
CA CYS A 432 18.39 -4.92 -1.12
C CYS A 432 17.93 -5.84 0.02
N LEU A 433 17.34 -6.99 -0.30
CA LEU A 433 16.93 -8.02 0.68
C LEU A 433 18.10 -8.95 1.08
N LYS A 434 19.27 -8.85 0.44
CA LYS A 434 20.46 -9.68 0.71
C LYS A 434 21.60 -8.94 1.41
N LYS A 435 21.40 -7.71 1.86
CA LYS A 435 22.31 -7.00 2.76
C LYS A 435 21.74 -7.05 4.16
#